data_02a967b11bac778b9361d388ebac8375
#
_entry.id   02a967b11bac778b9361d388ebac8375
#
_cell.length_a   1.000
_cell.length_b   1.000
_cell.length_c   1.000
_cell.angle_alpha   90.00
_cell.angle_beta   90.00
_cell.angle_gamma   90.00
#
_symmetry.space_group_name_H-M   'P 1'
#
loop_
_entity.id
_entity.type
_entity.pdbx_description
1 polymer ?
#
loop_
_entity_poly.entity_id
_entity_poly.type
_entity_poly.pdbx_seq_one_letter_code
_entity_poly.pdbx_strand_id
1 'polypeptide(L)'
;MPAVVLAVLAAAMFAVSAAMQQRAAQRAAPDVHDRALPVRVLLLVRRLVRDRWWLAGWVLNVAAFAAHAVALHLGSLTVVQALLVTQLLFAMFTLRRPPARAWLGTVAVCAGLALLVVARPAVPQTLNRADVAPAVGVAAAVMVAFVGLAHLLPKRTEARLRGALAGVAAGVCTCLTAVFVVLVADTLTRDGVPGLAHDWSMLGLIASTSASGLLTQDAFAAGSLPTALTAISIADPVSSAVFDATVFHAGWRGALWWPWSAAAVVVLLVAGVGLLAASRAAARAAARAAEPGAAELVAQRAP
;
A
#
# COMPACT_ATOMS: atom_id res chain seq x y z
N MET A 1 21.05 17.65 4.12
CA MET A 1 19.96 18.13 5.00
C MET A 1 18.65 18.42 4.22
N PRO A 2 18.61 19.20 3.09
CA PRO A 2 17.34 19.53 2.43
C PRO A 2 16.59 18.31 1.91
N ALA A 3 17.27 17.30 1.36
CA ALA A 3 16.64 16.07 0.87
C ALA A 3 15.89 15.30 1.97
N VAL A 4 16.47 15.22 3.18
CA VAL A 4 15.83 14.53 4.32
C VAL A 4 14.58 15.27 4.76
N VAL A 5 14.65 16.61 4.88
CA VAL A 5 13.51 17.44 5.25
C VAL A 5 12.37 17.31 4.24
N LEU A 6 12.70 17.38 2.94
CA LEU A 6 11.71 17.21 1.87
C LEU A 6 11.10 15.80 1.84
N ALA A 7 11.90 14.74 2.06
CA ALA A 7 11.39 13.38 2.12
C ALA A 7 10.42 13.17 3.29
N VAL A 8 10.74 13.69 4.48
CA VAL A 8 9.85 13.62 5.64
C VAL A 8 8.60 14.46 5.44
N LEU A 9 8.73 15.65 4.84
CA LEU A 9 7.58 16.49 4.47
C LEU A 9 6.68 15.77 3.46
N ALA A 10 7.25 15.16 2.41
CA ALA A 10 6.51 14.38 1.46
C ALA A 10 5.76 13.20 2.12
N ALA A 11 6.42 12.48 3.04
CA ALA A 11 5.80 11.40 3.80
C ALA A 11 4.61 11.88 4.64
N ALA A 12 4.75 13.02 5.31
CA ALA A 12 3.66 13.64 6.06
C ALA A 12 2.49 14.06 5.15
N MET A 13 2.80 14.69 4.00
CA MET A 13 1.79 15.10 3.02
C MET A 13 1.06 13.89 2.42
N PHE A 14 1.76 12.79 2.09
CA PHE A 14 1.14 11.54 1.65
C PHE A 14 0.19 10.97 2.70
N ALA A 15 0.58 10.97 3.98
CA ALA A 15 -0.28 10.49 5.05
C ALA A 15 -1.55 11.34 5.23
N VAL A 16 -1.43 12.67 5.16
CA VAL A 16 -2.57 13.60 5.23
C VAL A 16 -3.48 13.42 4.02
N SER A 17 -2.90 13.36 2.82
CA SER A 17 -3.63 13.08 1.57
C SER A 17 -4.44 11.78 1.68
N ALA A 18 -3.79 10.69 2.10
CA ALA A 18 -4.45 9.40 2.29
C ALA A 18 -5.58 9.47 3.33
N ALA A 19 -5.39 10.24 4.43
CA ALA A 19 -6.43 10.44 5.44
C ALA A 19 -7.64 11.21 4.88
N MET A 20 -7.42 12.22 4.05
CA MET A 20 -8.49 12.97 3.38
C MET A 20 -9.26 12.07 2.41
N GLN A 21 -8.56 11.33 1.56
CA GLN A 21 -9.12 10.40 0.62
C GLN A 21 -9.91 9.28 1.31
N GLN A 22 -9.37 8.71 2.40
CA GLN A 22 -10.05 7.68 3.17
C GLN A 22 -11.37 8.19 3.77
N ARG A 23 -11.38 9.38 4.37
CA ARG A 23 -12.60 9.94 4.93
C ARG A 23 -13.69 10.12 3.86
N ALA A 24 -13.32 10.56 2.67
CA ALA A 24 -14.24 10.67 1.54
C ALA A 24 -14.73 9.29 1.08
N ALA A 25 -13.84 8.31 0.94
CA ALA A 25 -14.18 6.95 0.54
C ALA A 25 -15.13 6.29 1.55
N GLN A 26 -14.89 6.47 2.85
CA GLN A 26 -15.77 5.93 3.90
C GLN A 26 -17.16 6.58 3.93
N ARG A 27 -17.27 7.87 3.59
CA ARG A 27 -18.60 8.53 3.46
C ARG A 27 -19.37 8.01 2.25
N ALA A 28 -18.67 7.68 1.16
CA ALA A 28 -19.29 7.18 -0.07
C ALA A 28 -19.64 5.69 0.00
N ALA A 29 -18.98 4.90 0.86
CA ALA A 29 -19.09 3.45 0.94
C ALA A 29 -20.49 2.90 1.31
N PRO A 30 -21.25 3.45 2.29
CA PRO A 30 -22.51 2.86 2.73
C PRO A 30 -23.53 2.68 1.62
N ASP A 31 -23.60 3.64 0.71
CA ASP A 31 -24.59 3.67 -0.36
C ASP A 31 -24.27 2.74 -1.56
N VAL A 32 -23.08 2.17 -1.61
CA VAL A 32 -22.61 1.35 -2.74
C VAL A 32 -22.21 -0.06 -2.34
N HIS A 33 -22.23 -0.38 -1.04
CA HIS A 33 -21.69 -1.64 -0.50
C HIS A 33 -22.42 -2.90 -1.00
N ASP A 34 -23.73 -2.81 -1.24
CA ASP A 34 -24.57 -3.95 -1.66
C ASP A 34 -24.59 -4.17 -3.18
N ARG A 35 -23.87 -3.38 -3.96
CA ARG A 35 -23.83 -3.47 -5.42
C ARG A 35 -22.78 -4.46 -5.91
N ALA A 36 -22.99 -5.04 -7.10
CA ALA A 36 -21.98 -5.83 -7.80
C ALA A 36 -20.71 -5.00 -8.05
N LEU A 37 -19.55 -5.65 -8.04
CA LEU A 37 -18.21 -5.04 -8.05
C LEU A 37 -18.06 -3.92 -9.11
N PRO A 38 -18.37 -4.12 -10.40
CA PRO A 38 -18.16 -3.07 -11.41
C PRO A 38 -19.04 -1.85 -11.16
N VAL A 39 -20.30 -2.06 -10.74
CA VAL A 39 -21.23 -0.96 -10.44
C VAL A 39 -20.80 -0.23 -9.17
N ARG A 40 -20.36 -0.97 -8.15
CA ARG A 40 -19.85 -0.41 -6.90
C ARG A 40 -18.65 0.51 -7.15
N VAL A 41 -17.67 0.04 -7.90
CA VAL A 41 -16.45 0.82 -8.23
C VAL A 41 -16.81 2.07 -9.01
N LEU A 42 -17.66 1.95 -10.04
CA LEU A 42 -18.10 3.10 -10.85
C LEU A 42 -18.83 4.15 -10.01
N LEU A 43 -19.75 3.73 -9.15
CA LEU A 43 -20.49 4.65 -8.28
C LEU A 43 -19.59 5.29 -7.23
N LEU A 44 -18.64 4.52 -6.65
CA LEU A 44 -17.67 5.04 -5.71
C LEU A 44 -16.82 6.15 -6.37
N VAL A 45 -16.25 5.88 -7.53
CA VAL A 45 -15.46 6.86 -8.29
C VAL A 45 -16.29 8.10 -8.62
N ARG A 46 -17.49 7.92 -9.14
CA ARG A 46 -18.38 9.04 -9.49
C ARG A 46 -18.70 9.96 -8.30
N ARG A 47 -18.79 9.40 -7.09
CA ARG A 47 -18.98 10.18 -5.86
C ARG A 47 -17.71 10.86 -5.40
N LEU A 48 -16.59 10.13 -5.42
CA LEU A 48 -15.29 10.63 -4.99
C LEU A 48 -14.85 11.84 -5.81
N VAL A 49 -14.99 11.76 -7.14
CA VAL A 49 -14.62 12.88 -8.05
C VAL A 49 -15.42 14.16 -7.79
N ARG A 50 -16.58 14.06 -7.11
CA ARG A 50 -17.39 15.21 -6.71
C ARG A 50 -17.15 15.68 -5.28
N ASP A 51 -16.40 14.91 -4.47
CA ASP A 51 -16.08 15.26 -3.09
C ASP A 51 -14.85 16.20 -3.06
N ARG A 52 -15.06 17.43 -2.59
CA ARG A 52 -14.00 18.46 -2.49
C ARG A 52 -12.83 18.02 -1.60
N TRP A 53 -13.08 17.23 -0.57
CA TRP A 53 -12.03 16.73 0.32
C TRP A 53 -11.19 15.65 -0.35
N TRP A 54 -11.80 14.81 -1.17
CA TRP A 54 -11.10 13.84 -1.98
C TRP A 54 -10.22 14.53 -3.02
N LEU A 55 -10.76 15.53 -3.74
CA LEU A 55 -10.00 16.32 -4.70
C LEU A 55 -8.84 17.07 -4.04
N ALA A 56 -9.07 17.69 -2.86
CA ALA A 56 -8.00 18.35 -2.10
C ALA A 56 -6.93 17.33 -1.66
N GLY A 57 -7.32 16.11 -1.27
CA GLY A 57 -6.41 15.01 -1.01
C GLY A 57 -5.57 14.64 -2.24
N TRP A 58 -6.18 14.60 -3.42
CA TRP A 58 -5.46 14.35 -4.67
C TRP A 58 -4.45 15.46 -5.01
N VAL A 59 -4.84 16.72 -4.88
CA VAL A 59 -3.93 17.86 -5.07
C VAL A 59 -2.75 17.77 -4.11
N LEU A 60 -3.02 17.47 -2.83
CA LEU A 60 -1.97 17.27 -1.84
C LEU A 60 -1.08 16.07 -2.17
N ASN A 61 -1.63 14.99 -2.75
CA ASN A 61 -0.88 13.83 -3.21
C ASN A 61 0.10 14.20 -4.34
N VAL A 62 -0.35 14.98 -5.30
CA VAL A 62 0.50 15.48 -6.38
C VAL A 62 1.61 16.39 -5.85
N ALA A 63 1.29 17.29 -4.91
CA ALA A 63 2.27 18.14 -4.25
C ALA A 63 3.29 17.31 -3.43
N ALA A 64 2.83 16.27 -2.74
CA ALA A 64 3.70 15.32 -2.02
C ALA A 64 4.64 14.59 -3.00
N PHE A 65 4.13 14.17 -4.15
CA PHE A 65 4.93 13.54 -5.20
C PHE A 65 5.98 14.49 -5.78
N ALA A 66 5.64 15.75 -5.99
CA ALA A 66 6.59 16.79 -6.43
C ALA A 66 7.70 16.98 -5.37
N ALA A 67 7.34 17.12 -4.09
CA ALA A 67 8.32 17.21 -3.00
C ALA A 67 9.22 15.98 -2.93
N HIS A 68 8.65 14.78 -3.12
CA HIS A 68 9.40 13.53 -3.20
C HIS A 68 10.38 13.50 -4.37
N ALA A 69 9.95 13.93 -5.57
CA ALA A 69 10.81 14.00 -6.74
C ALA A 69 11.99 14.96 -6.54
N VAL A 70 11.75 16.12 -5.92
CA VAL A 70 12.82 17.07 -5.56
C VAL A 70 13.75 16.45 -4.50
N ALA A 71 13.21 15.74 -3.50
CA ALA A 71 14.03 15.04 -2.52
C ALA A 71 14.95 14.00 -3.15
N LEU A 72 14.46 13.26 -4.16
CA LEU A 72 15.26 12.30 -4.93
C LEU A 72 16.36 12.97 -5.76
N HIS A 73 16.09 14.16 -6.28
CA HIS A 73 17.09 14.93 -7.02
C HIS A 73 18.23 15.45 -6.10
N LEU A 74 17.90 15.77 -4.85
CA LEU A 74 18.83 16.35 -3.87
C LEU A 74 19.52 15.30 -2.97
N GLY A 75 19.08 14.03 -3.00
CA GLY A 75 19.56 12.99 -2.11
C GLY A 75 19.64 11.60 -2.75
N SER A 76 20.17 10.63 -1.99
CA SER A 76 20.22 9.26 -2.48
C SER A 76 18.84 8.61 -2.46
N LEU A 77 18.54 7.83 -3.50
CA LEU A 77 17.30 7.07 -3.65
C LEU A 77 16.99 6.24 -2.40
N THR A 78 18.00 5.51 -1.89
CA THR A 78 17.86 4.62 -0.73
C THR A 78 17.39 5.38 0.53
N VAL A 79 18.01 6.53 0.82
CA VAL A 79 17.66 7.33 2.01
C VAL A 79 16.27 7.93 1.87
N VAL A 80 15.95 8.48 0.71
CA VAL A 80 14.64 9.11 0.45
C VAL A 80 13.53 8.07 0.53
N GLN A 81 13.70 6.89 -0.07
CA GLN A 81 12.73 5.80 -0.03
C GLN A 81 12.54 5.24 1.39
N ALA A 82 13.64 5.07 2.15
CA ALA A 82 13.54 4.64 3.55
C ALA A 82 12.76 5.64 4.41
N LEU A 83 12.96 6.96 4.16
CA LEU A 83 12.23 8.01 4.88
C LEU A 83 10.76 8.08 4.50
N LEU A 84 10.39 7.79 3.24
CA LEU A 84 8.98 7.77 2.84
C LEU A 84 8.14 6.75 3.61
N VAL A 85 8.74 5.65 4.07
CA VAL A 85 8.04 4.66 4.89
C VAL A 85 7.47 5.28 6.17
N THR A 86 8.06 6.39 6.65
CA THR A 86 7.56 7.12 7.83
C THR A 86 6.14 7.68 7.65
N GLN A 87 5.59 7.70 6.43
CA GLN A 87 4.17 8.01 6.20
C GLN A 87 3.24 7.14 7.04
N LEU A 88 3.64 5.89 7.35
CA LEU A 88 2.86 5.00 8.22
C LEU A 88 2.80 5.54 9.66
N LEU A 89 3.89 6.14 10.16
CA LEU A 89 3.92 6.78 11.48
C LEU A 89 3.01 8.01 11.48
N PHE A 90 3.05 8.84 10.44
CA PHE A 90 2.15 9.98 10.31
C PHE A 90 0.68 9.55 10.21
N ALA A 91 0.39 8.44 9.54
CA ALA A 91 -0.97 7.89 9.50
C ALA A 91 -1.51 7.49 10.88
N MET A 92 -0.65 7.13 11.84
CA MET A 92 -1.07 6.81 13.20
C MET A 92 -1.71 7.99 13.94
N PHE A 93 -1.32 9.24 13.60
CA PHE A 93 -1.95 10.44 14.20
C PHE A 93 -3.40 10.63 13.76
N THR A 94 -3.87 9.93 12.75
CA THR A 94 -5.29 9.93 12.34
C THR A 94 -6.17 9.14 13.31
N LEU A 95 -5.58 8.28 14.12
CA LEU A 95 -6.28 7.48 15.13
C LEU A 95 -6.45 8.30 16.44
N ARG A 96 -7.64 8.22 17.01
CA ARG A 96 -7.87 8.75 18.36
C ARG A 96 -7.21 7.81 19.37
N ARG A 97 -6.14 8.25 20.05
CA ARG A 97 -5.44 7.54 21.13
C ARG A 97 -4.97 6.13 20.74
N PRO A 98 -4.03 5.98 19.80
CA PRO A 98 -3.48 4.68 19.47
C PRO A 98 -2.72 4.10 20.66
N PRO A 99 -2.92 2.81 21.01
CA PRO A 99 -2.21 2.18 22.10
C PRO A 99 -0.72 2.04 21.77
N ALA A 100 0.15 1.98 22.80
CA ALA A 100 1.60 1.85 22.62
C ALA A 100 2.00 0.67 21.73
N ARG A 101 1.30 -0.46 21.82
CA ARG A 101 1.52 -1.63 20.95
C ARG A 101 1.31 -1.32 19.46
N ALA A 102 0.38 -0.42 19.11
CA ALA A 102 0.17 -0.02 17.74
C ALA A 102 1.33 0.84 17.22
N TRP A 103 1.89 1.72 18.06
CA TRP A 103 3.09 2.47 17.75
C TRP A 103 4.29 1.55 17.52
N LEU A 104 4.54 0.61 18.45
CA LEU A 104 5.61 -0.37 18.33
C LEU A 104 5.47 -1.22 17.05
N GLY A 105 4.25 -1.66 16.73
CA GLY A 105 3.98 -2.39 15.51
C GLY A 105 4.26 -1.57 14.25
N THR A 106 3.86 -0.30 14.23
CA THR A 106 4.11 0.58 13.08
C THR A 106 5.61 0.88 12.93
N VAL A 107 6.33 1.12 14.03
CA VAL A 107 7.78 1.32 14.01
C VAL A 107 8.49 0.06 13.50
N ALA A 108 8.08 -1.14 13.93
CA ALA A 108 8.65 -2.39 13.47
C ALA A 108 8.43 -2.59 11.94
N VAL A 109 7.23 -2.29 11.43
CA VAL A 109 6.95 -2.31 9.99
C VAL A 109 7.83 -1.31 9.25
N CYS A 110 7.93 -0.08 9.74
CA CYS A 110 8.79 0.95 9.13
C CYS A 110 10.26 0.51 9.11
N ALA A 111 10.76 -0.05 10.20
CA ALA A 111 12.13 -0.55 10.28
C ALA A 111 12.37 -1.71 9.29
N GLY A 112 11.43 -2.65 9.21
CA GLY A 112 11.50 -3.76 8.26
C GLY A 112 11.51 -3.29 6.80
N LEU A 113 10.64 -2.35 6.44
CA LEU A 113 10.59 -1.78 5.09
C LEU A 113 11.83 -0.94 4.78
N ALA A 114 12.30 -0.13 5.72
CA ALA A 114 13.54 0.63 5.55
C ALA A 114 14.73 -0.30 5.35
N LEU A 115 14.83 -1.37 6.16
CA LEU A 115 15.87 -2.39 6.01
C LEU A 115 15.77 -3.09 4.66
N LEU A 116 14.58 -3.44 4.19
CA LEU A 116 14.36 -4.04 2.88
C LEU A 116 14.87 -3.13 1.76
N VAL A 117 14.59 -1.82 1.83
CA VAL A 117 15.06 -0.84 0.83
C VAL A 117 16.58 -0.69 0.88
N VAL A 118 17.17 -0.60 2.08
CA VAL A 118 18.62 -0.43 2.26
C VAL A 118 19.40 -1.70 1.86
N ALA A 119 18.83 -2.88 2.14
CA ALA A 119 19.47 -4.15 1.82
C ALA A 119 19.43 -4.52 0.33
N ARG A 120 18.64 -3.80 -0.48
CA ARG A 120 18.57 -4.03 -1.93
C ARG A 120 19.86 -3.54 -2.59
N PRO A 121 20.56 -4.39 -3.35
CA PRO A 121 21.67 -3.92 -4.15
C PRO A 121 21.15 -2.94 -5.22
N ALA A 122 21.90 -1.88 -5.48
CA ALA A 122 21.69 -1.05 -6.66
C ALA A 122 22.11 -1.89 -7.89
N VAL A 123 21.14 -2.49 -8.56
CA VAL A 123 21.43 -3.37 -9.70
C VAL A 123 21.30 -2.56 -10.98
N PRO A 124 22.23 -2.69 -11.93
CA PRO A 124 22.00 -2.29 -13.30
C PRO A 124 20.83 -3.10 -13.83
N GLN A 125 19.73 -2.43 -14.17
CA GLN A 125 18.52 -3.09 -14.65
C GLN A 125 18.76 -3.58 -16.09
N THR A 126 19.15 -4.84 -16.24
CA THR A 126 19.11 -5.52 -17.53
C THR A 126 17.69 -6.05 -17.73
N LEU A 127 16.87 -5.29 -18.44
CA LEU A 127 15.50 -5.67 -18.74
C LEU A 127 15.49 -6.81 -19.77
N ASN A 128 15.13 -8.02 -19.36
CA ASN A 128 14.77 -9.07 -20.28
C ASN A 128 13.27 -9.05 -20.57
N ARG A 129 12.87 -8.51 -21.72
CA ARG A 129 11.45 -8.39 -22.10
C ARG A 129 10.71 -9.72 -22.17
N ALA A 130 11.41 -10.84 -22.40
CA ALA A 130 10.79 -12.17 -22.48
C ALA A 130 10.22 -12.61 -21.10
N ASP A 131 10.86 -12.19 -20.00
CA ASP A 131 10.44 -12.58 -18.64
C ASP A 131 9.36 -11.67 -18.08
N VAL A 132 9.12 -10.52 -18.71
CA VAL A 132 8.15 -9.52 -18.20
C VAL A 132 6.72 -10.01 -18.32
N ALA A 133 6.32 -10.53 -19.50
CA ALA A 133 4.93 -10.94 -19.73
C ALA A 133 4.45 -12.05 -18.80
N PRO A 134 5.21 -13.15 -18.56
CA PRO A 134 4.81 -14.16 -17.59
C PRO A 134 4.79 -13.61 -16.16
N ALA A 135 5.75 -12.77 -15.75
CA ALA A 135 5.78 -12.18 -14.42
C ALA A 135 4.59 -11.23 -14.17
N VAL A 136 4.24 -10.41 -15.17
CA VAL A 136 3.03 -9.56 -15.14
C VAL A 136 1.77 -10.42 -15.03
N GLY A 137 1.69 -11.53 -15.79
CA GLY A 137 0.59 -12.48 -15.72
C GLY A 137 0.42 -13.09 -14.33
N VAL A 138 1.51 -13.52 -13.69
CA VAL A 138 1.49 -14.04 -12.32
C VAL A 138 1.05 -12.96 -11.33
N ALA A 139 1.61 -11.75 -11.41
CA ALA A 139 1.22 -10.66 -10.51
C ALA A 139 -0.25 -10.25 -10.69
N ALA A 140 -0.75 -10.21 -11.92
CA ALA A 140 -2.17 -9.98 -12.22
C ALA A 140 -3.05 -11.10 -11.63
N ALA A 141 -2.65 -12.37 -11.74
CA ALA A 141 -3.36 -13.49 -11.13
C ALA A 141 -3.38 -13.40 -9.60
N VAL A 142 -2.26 -13.03 -8.98
CA VAL A 142 -2.17 -12.80 -7.53
C VAL A 142 -3.09 -11.65 -7.10
N MET A 143 -3.08 -10.53 -7.84
CA MET A 143 -3.98 -9.40 -7.59
C MET A 143 -5.45 -9.84 -7.67
N VAL A 144 -5.84 -10.55 -8.73
CA VAL A 144 -7.20 -11.06 -8.91
C VAL A 144 -7.59 -12.03 -7.79
N ALA A 145 -6.65 -12.89 -7.35
CA ALA A 145 -6.89 -13.81 -6.23
C ALA A 145 -7.18 -13.05 -4.92
N PHE A 146 -6.41 -12.00 -4.59
CA PHE A 146 -6.66 -11.18 -3.40
C PHE A 146 -7.98 -10.40 -3.49
N VAL A 147 -8.30 -9.85 -4.65
CA VAL A 147 -9.58 -9.19 -4.90
C VAL A 147 -10.74 -10.20 -4.78
N GLY A 148 -10.61 -11.35 -5.42
CA GLY A 148 -11.59 -12.43 -5.34
C GLY A 148 -11.80 -12.90 -3.91
N LEU A 149 -10.71 -13.16 -3.17
CA LEU A 149 -10.77 -13.54 -1.77
C LEU A 149 -11.47 -12.48 -0.92
N ALA A 150 -11.16 -11.20 -1.11
CA ALA A 150 -11.83 -10.10 -0.41
C ALA A 150 -13.35 -10.07 -0.64
N HIS A 151 -13.80 -10.51 -1.83
CA HIS A 151 -15.23 -10.52 -2.20
C HIS A 151 -15.94 -11.82 -1.84
N LEU A 152 -15.23 -12.96 -1.85
CA LEU A 152 -15.78 -14.26 -1.48
C LEU A 152 -15.94 -14.41 0.04
N LEU A 153 -15.23 -13.62 0.83
CA LEU A 153 -15.37 -13.63 2.27
C LEU A 153 -16.82 -13.31 2.68
N PRO A 154 -17.39 -14.05 3.64
CA PRO A 154 -18.75 -13.82 4.15
C PRO A 154 -18.95 -12.37 4.55
N LYS A 155 -20.16 -11.83 4.35
CA LYS A 155 -20.49 -10.43 4.74
C LYS A 155 -20.23 -10.14 6.23
N ARG A 156 -20.22 -11.18 7.06
CA ARG A 156 -19.89 -11.11 8.50
C ARG A 156 -18.39 -11.01 8.76
N THR A 157 -17.55 -11.24 7.75
CA THR A 157 -16.10 -11.10 7.89
C THR A 157 -15.76 -9.64 8.11
N GLU A 158 -14.80 -9.40 8.99
CA GLU A 158 -14.40 -8.06 9.37
C GLU A 158 -14.06 -7.20 8.14
N ALA A 159 -14.68 -6.04 8.01
CA ALA A 159 -14.40 -5.04 6.97
C ALA A 159 -12.89 -4.72 6.84
N ARG A 160 -12.16 -4.90 7.94
CA ARG A 160 -10.70 -4.69 7.98
C ARG A 160 -9.92 -5.73 7.21
N LEU A 161 -10.31 -7.01 7.26
CA LEU A 161 -9.65 -8.06 6.49
C LEU A 161 -9.86 -7.79 4.99
N ARG A 162 -11.06 -7.39 4.61
CA ARG A 162 -11.33 -6.95 3.23
C ARG A 162 -10.48 -5.77 2.82
N GLY A 163 -10.39 -4.74 3.70
CA GLY A 163 -9.54 -3.58 3.45
C GLY A 163 -8.06 -3.93 3.37
N ALA A 164 -7.58 -4.89 4.17
CA ALA A 164 -6.21 -5.39 4.08
C ALA A 164 -5.95 -6.16 2.78
N LEU A 165 -6.86 -7.05 2.38
CA LEU A 165 -6.74 -7.82 1.13
C LEU A 165 -6.79 -6.90 -0.10
N ALA A 166 -7.72 -5.93 -0.12
CA ALA A 166 -7.76 -4.89 -1.15
C ALA A 166 -6.48 -4.05 -1.15
N GLY A 167 -5.92 -3.74 0.03
CA GLY A 167 -4.65 -3.06 0.18
C GLY A 167 -3.46 -3.84 -0.37
N VAL A 168 -3.41 -5.16 -0.12
CA VAL A 168 -2.39 -6.03 -0.73
C VAL A 168 -2.51 -6.03 -2.25
N ALA A 169 -3.72 -6.20 -2.78
CA ALA A 169 -3.97 -6.14 -4.22
C ALA A 169 -3.56 -4.79 -4.82
N ALA A 170 -3.86 -3.67 -4.12
CA ALA A 170 -3.43 -2.34 -4.53
C ALA A 170 -1.90 -2.21 -4.56
N GLY A 171 -1.18 -2.72 -3.55
CA GLY A 171 0.28 -2.70 -3.49
C GLY A 171 0.93 -3.51 -4.61
N VAL A 172 0.43 -4.72 -4.90
CA VAL A 172 0.88 -5.51 -6.06
C VAL A 172 0.67 -4.73 -7.36
N CYS A 173 -0.47 -4.07 -7.49
CA CYS A 173 -0.80 -3.27 -8.68
C CYS A 173 0.06 -2.01 -8.81
N THR A 174 0.46 -1.41 -7.68
CA THR A 174 1.42 -0.29 -7.64
C THR A 174 2.79 -0.75 -8.14
N CYS A 175 3.25 -1.92 -7.71
CA CYS A 175 4.47 -2.53 -8.23
C CYS A 175 4.39 -2.76 -9.74
N LEU A 176 3.28 -3.31 -10.26
CA LEU A 176 3.06 -3.46 -11.70
C LEU A 176 3.15 -2.12 -12.43
N THR A 177 2.60 -1.05 -11.86
CA THR A 177 2.70 0.29 -12.42
C THR A 177 4.17 0.71 -12.54
N ALA A 178 4.99 0.45 -11.52
CA ALA A 178 6.42 0.76 -11.57
C ALA A 178 7.15 -0.05 -12.67
N VAL A 179 6.83 -1.33 -12.84
CA VAL A 179 7.38 -2.17 -13.92
C VAL A 179 6.99 -1.59 -15.28
N PHE A 180 5.73 -1.20 -15.49
CA PHE A 180 5.30 -0.59 -16.74
C PHE A 180 5.93 0.78 -17.00
N VAL A 181 6.21 1.58 -15.96
CA VAL A 181 6.96 2.83 -16.10
C VAL A 181 8.37 2.55 -16.66
N VAL A 182 9.05 1.52 -16.16
CA VAL A 182 10.36 1.12 -16.67
C VAL A 182 10.29 0.67 -18.13
N LEU A 183 9.28 -0.14 -18.50
CA LEU A 183 9.05 -0.58 -19.87
C LEU A 183 8.77 0.58 -20.82
N VAL A 184 7.90 1.49 -20.44
CA VAL A 184 7.58 2.70 -21.23
C VAL A 184 8.81 3.58 -21.40
N ALA A 185 9.62 3.76 -20.35
CA ALA A 185 10.87 4.51 -20.44
C ALA A 185 11.89 3.83 -21.37
N ASP A 186 11.99 2.50 -21.34
CA ASP A 186 12.85 1.72 -22.23
C ASP A 186 12.40 1.85 -23.69
N THR A 187 11.11 1.72 -23.97
CA THR A 187 10.54 1.93 -25.32
C THR A 187 10.79 3.36 -25.80
N LEU A 188 10.54 4.35 -24.94
CA LEU A 188 10.74 5.75 -25.30
C LEU A 188 12.21 6.06 -25.66
N THR A 189 13.16 5.45 -24.96
CA THR A 189 14.59 5.65 -25.23
C THR A 189 15.08 4.92 -26.47
N ARG A 190 14.50 3.77 -26.84
CA ARG A 190 14.89 2.97 -28.01
C ARG A 190 14.20 3.42 -29.30
N ASP A 191 12.87 3.58 -29.24
CA ASP A 191 12.01 3.70 -30.40
C ASP A 191 11.34 5.09 -30.50
N GLY A 192 11.58 5.95 -29.49
CA GLY A 192 10.99 7.28 -29.41
C GLY A 192 9.48 7.27 -29.17
N VAL A 193 8.86 8.44 -29.33
CA VAL A 193 7.40 8.60 -29.13
C VAL A 193 6.56 7.72 -30.07
N PRO A 194 6.92 7.53 -31.35
CA PRO A 194 6.15 6.64 -32.23
C PRO A 194 6.11 5.19 -31.75
N GLY A 195 7.18 4.69 -31.11
CA GLY A 195 7.23 3.34 -30.56
C GLY A 195 6.20 3.09 -29.47
N LEU A 196 5.87 4.10 -28.67
CA LEU A 196 4.87 4.00 -27.60
C LEU A 196 3.47 3.67 -28.11
N ALA A 197 3.13 4.10 -29.33
CA ALA A 197 1.81 3.85 -29.91
C ALA A 197 1.56 2.36 -30.26
N HIS A 198 2.63 1.61 -30.43
CA HIS A 198 2.59 0.19 -30.82
C HIS A 198 3.00 -0.74 -29.67
N ASP A 199 3.43 -0.21 -28.53
CA ASP A 199 3.87 -1.00 -27.38
C ASP A 199 2.73 -1.18 -26.37
N TRP A 200 2.44 -2.42 -26.01
CA TRP A 200 1.45 -2.79 -25.00
C TRP A 200 1.76 -2.23 -23.60
N SER A 201 3.00 -1.83 -23.34
CA SER A 201 3.44 -1.31 -22.05
C SER A 201 2.69 -0.04 -21.63
N MET A 202 2.32 0.82 -22.60
CA MET A 202 1.51 2.01 -22.32
C MET A 202 0.10 1.64 -21.84
N LEU A 203 -0.54 0.66 -22.47
CA LEU A 203 -1.84 0.15 -22.04
C LEU A 203 -1.73 -0.50 -20.66
N GLY A 204 -0.66 -1.27 -20.41
CA GLY A 204 -0.35 -1.84 -19.11
C GLY A 204 -0.18 -0.77 -18.02
N LEU A 205 0.53 0.32 -18.33
CA LEU A 205 0.70 1.45 -17.42
C LEU A 205 -0.63 2.10 -17.06
N ILE A 206 -1.46 2.40 -18.04
CA ILE A 206 -2.78 3.01 -17.83
C ILE A 206 -3.67 2.07 -17.00
N ALA A 207 -3.72 0.79 -17.37
CA ALA A 207 -4.53 -0.21 -16.68
C ALA A 207 -4.08 -0.42 -15.24
N SER A 208 -2.76 -0.61 -15.00
CA SER A 208 -2.23 -0.84 -13.66
C SER A 208 -2.37 0.38 -12.76
N THR A 209 -2.11 1.59 -13.26
CA THR A 209 -2.29 2.84 -12.50
C THR A 209 -3.75 3.04 -12.12
N SER A 210 -4.67 2.81 -13.06
CA SER A 210 -6.11 2.93 -12.80
C SER A 210 -6.57 1.89 -11.78
N ALA A 211 -6.17 0.63 -11.95
CA ALA A 211 -6.52 -0.46 -11.03
C ALA A 211 -5.94 -0.22 -9.63
N SER A 212 -4.67 0.20 -9.51
CA SER A 212 -4.05 0.54 -8.23
C SER A 212 -4.82 1.65 -7.51
N GLY A 213 -5.18 2.71 -8.24
CA GLY A 213 -5.99 3.80 -7.69
C GLY A 213 -7.36 3.32 -7.18
N LEU A 214 -8.07 2.52 -7.97
CA LEU A 214 -9.39 1.98 -7.61
C LEU A 214 -9.33 1.05 -6.40
N LEU A 215 -8.35 0.13 -6.37
CA LEU A 215 -8.15 -0.80 -5.27
C LEU A 215 -7.74 -0.07 -3.98
N THR A 216 -6.93 0.98 -4.09
CA THR A 216 -6.59 1.85 -2.96
C THR A 216 -7.84 2.51 -2.38
N GLN A 217 -8.75 3.04 -3.21
CA GLN A 217 -10.00 3.62 -2.73
C GLN A 217 -10.92 2.56 -2.10
N ASP A 218 -10.97 1.34 -2.66
CA ASP A 218 -11.72 0.24 -2.06
C ASP A 218 -11.15 -0.18 -0.70
N ALA A 219 -9.82 -0.26 -0.57
CA ALA A 219 -9.14 -0.52 0.69
C ALA A 219 -9.43 0.57 1.74
N PHE A 220 -9.45 1.84 1.34
CA PHE A 220 -9.79 2.96 2.21
C PHE A 220 -11.26 2.96 2.63
N ALA A 221 -12.16 2.59 1.72
CA ALA A 221 -13.59 2.48 2.00
C ALA A 221 -13.91 1.35 2.99
N ALA A 222 -13.23 0.20 2.86
CA ALA A 222 -13.49 -1.00 3.65
C ALA A 222 -12.76 -1.02 5.00
N GLY A 223 -11.58 -0.41 5.12
CA GLY A 223 -10.68 -0.56 6.26
C GLY A 223 -10.37 0.72 7.04
N SER A 224 -9.56 0.58 8.08
CA SER A 224 -8.92 1.73 8.74
C SER A 224 -7.68 2.17 7.93
N LEU A 225 -7.39 3.48 7.92
CA LEU A 225 -6.24 4.03 7.20
C LEU A 225 -4.93 3.29 7.51
N PRO A 226 -4.54 3.08 8.78
CA PRO A 226 -3.31 2.37 9.08
C PRO A 226 -3.30 0.92 8.58
N THR A 227 -4.46 0.24 8.49
CA THR A 227 -4.52 -1.12 7.94
C THR A 227 -4.30 -1.13 6.44
N ALA A 228 -5.02 -0.28 5.72
CA ALA A 228 -4.91 -0.19 4.26
C ALA A 228 -3.50 0.26 3.85
N LEU A 229 -2.99 1.34 4.45
CA LEU A 229 -1.64 1.83 4.16
C LEU A 229 -0.56 0.81 4.51
N THR A 230 -0.65 0.12 5.66
CA THR A 230 0.31 -0.93 6.01
C THR A 230 0.31 -2.06 4.98
N ALA A 231 -0.88 -2.51 4.55
CA ALA A 231 -1.00 -3.57 3.55
C ALA A 231 -0.41 -3.15 2.19
N ILE A 232 -0.73 -1.95 1.72
CA ILE A 232 -0.18 -1.39 0.47
C ILE A 232 1.34 -1.26 0.58
N SER A 233 1.84 -0.63 1.66
CA SER A 233 3.26 -0.34 1.87
C SER A 233 4.14 -1.58 2.08
N ILE A 234 3.56 -2.71 2.47
CA ILE A 234 4.28 -4.00 2.55
C ILE A 234 4.22 -4.70 1.20
N ALA A 235 3.04 -4.76 0.57
CA ALA A 235 2.83 -5.52 -0.66
C ALA A 235 3.65 -4.96 -1.82
N ASP A 236 3.75 -3.64 -1.96
CA ASP A 236 4.50 -2.99 -3.03
C ASP A 236 6.00 -3.36 -3.02
N PRO A 237 6.80 -3.12 -1.97
CA PRO A 237 8.21 -3.47 -1.99
C PRO A 237 8.47 -4.98 -1.95
N VAL A 238 7.57 -5.79 -1.38
CA VAL A 238 7.69 -7.25 -1.43
C VAL A 238 7.49 -7.74 -2.88
N SER A 239 6.46 -7.26 -3.57
CA SER A 239 6.23 -7.59 -4.99
C SER A 239 7.39 -7.08 -5.85
N SER A 240 7.88 -5.87 -5.60
CA SER A 240 9.04 -5.33 -6.30
C SER A 240 10.29 -6.21 -6.11
N ALA A 241 10.52 -6.73 -4.90
CA ALA A 241 11.64 -7.65 -4.65
C ALA A 241 11.52 -8.96 -5.46
N VAL A 242 10.29 -9.46 -5.63
CA VAL A 242 10.03 -10.64 -6.49
C VAL A 242 10.30 -10.31 -7.96
N PHE A 243 9.84 -9.15 -8.45
CA PHE A 243 10.13 -8.71 -9.82
C PHE A 243 11.64 -8.50 -10.05
N ASP A 244 12.36 -7.91 -9.10
CA ASP A 244 13.80 -7.74 -9.19
C ASP A 244 14.51 -9.10 -9.32
N ALA A 245 14.06 -10.10 -8.56
CA ALA A 245 14.67 -11.43 -8.61
C ALA A 245 14.33 -12.21 -9.89
N THR A 246 13.11 -12.05 -10.43
CA THR A 246 12.61 -12.89 -11.53
C THR A 246 12.74 -12.25 -12.90
N VAL A 247 12.57 -10.94 -13.01
CA VAL A 247 12.53 -10.20 -14.29
C VAL A 247 13.83 -9.44 -14.54
N PHE A 248 14.34 -8.78 -13.52
CA PHE A 248 15.56 -7.97 -13.64
C PHE A 248 16.82 -8.77 -13.31
N HIS A 249 16.69 -10.06 -12.94
CA HIS A 249 17.78 -10.95 -12.56
C HIS A 249 18.77 -10.29 -11.61
N ALA A 250 18.24 -9.46 -10.72
CA ALA A 250 19.01 -8.74 -9.73
C ALA A 250 19.79 -9.73 -8.89
N GLY A 251 21.10 -9.74 -9.12
CA GLY A 251 21.97 -10.70 -8.49
C GLY A 251 22.10 -10.47 -6.98
N TRP A 252 21.29 -11.17 -6.22
CA TRP A 252 21.37 -11.25 -4.76
C TRP A 252 22.70 -11.81 -4.25
N ARG A 253 23.62 -12.15 -5.16
CA ARG A 253 24.86 -12.90 -4.92
C ARG A 253 25.99 -12.11 -4.25
N GLY A 254 25.85 -10.82 -3.97
CA GLY A 254 26.96 -9.98 -3.50
C GLY A 254 26.99 -9.65 -2.01
N ALA A 255 25.92 -9.87 -1.26
CA ALA A 255 25.87 -9.46 0.14
C ALA A 255 25.98 -10.67 1.08
N LEU A 256 27.13 -10.82 1.74
CA LEU A 256 27.36 -11.76 2.83
C LEU A 256 26.30 -11.65 3.95
N TRP A 257 25.55 -10.54 3.96
CA TRP A 257 24.50 -10.15 4.91
C TRP A 257 23.08 -10.52 4.47
N TRP A 258 22.88 -11.00 3.23
CA TRP A 258 21.58 -11.23 2.65
C TRP A 258 20.66 -12.16 3.47
N PRO A 259 21.06 -13.38 3.89
CA PRO A 259 20.15 -14.26 4.61
C PRO A 259 19.70 -13.66 5.96
N TRP A 260 20.58 -12.95 6.65
CA TRP A 260 20.29 -12.33 7.94
C TRP A 260 19.42 -11.08 7.79
N SER A 261 19.68 -10.25 6.77
CA SER A 261 18.84 -9.07 6.48
C SER A 261 17.44 -9.48 6.02
N ALA A 262 17.31 -10.50 5.19
CA ALA A 262 16.01 -11.03 4.78
C ALA A 262 15.23 -11.59 5.97
N ALA A 263 15.89 -12.38 6.83
CA ALA A 263 15.28 -12.89 8.05
C ALA A 263 14.83 -11.75 8.97
N ALA A 264 15.67 -10.73 9.17
CA ALA A 264 15.33 -9.56 9.99
C ALA A 264 14.14 -8.78 9.40
N VAL A 265 14.08 -8.58 8.08
CA VAL A 265 12.93 -7.96 7.39
C VAL A 265 11.67 -8.74 7.66
N VAL A 266 11.66 -10.07 7.45
CA VAL A 266 10.50 -10.92 7.68
C VAL A 266 10.06 -10.85 9.14
N VAL A 267 10.99 -10.98 10.09
CA VAL A 267 10.70 -10.91 11.53
C VAL A 267 10.09 -9.56 11.89
N LEU A 268 10.66 -8.45 11.43
CA LEU A 268 10.15 -7.10 11.72
C LEU A 268 8.76 -6.88 11.12
N LEU A 269 8.52 -7.33 9.89
CA LEU A 269 7.22 -7.18 9.24
C LEU A 269 6.16 -8.05 9.94
N VAL A 270 6.46 -9.32 10.22
CA VAL A 270 5.52 -10.25 10.90
C VAL A 270 5.24 -9.79 12.31
N ALA A 271 6.27 -9.43 13.08
CA ALA A 271 6.10 -8.91 14.44
C ALA A 271 5.31 -7.59 14.45
N GLY A 272 5.62 -6.69 13.54
CA GLY A 272 4.94 -5.40 13.41
C GLY A 272 3.45 -5.56 13.07
N VAL A 273 3.12 -6.39 12.09
CA VAL A 273 1.72 -6.71 11.73
C VAL A 273 1.02 -7.43 12.89
N GLY A 274 1.67 -8.37 13.54
CA GLY A 274 1.16 -9.07 14.72
C GLY A 274 0.82 -8.11 15.87
N LEU A 275 1.71 -7.17 16.20
CA LEU A 275 1.48 -6.14 17.20
C LEU A 275 0.32 -5.22 16.83
N LEU A 276 0.21 -4.81 15.57
CA LEU A 276 -0.91 -4.03 15.06
C LEU A 276 -2.24 -4.79 15.18
N ALA A 277 -2.26 -6.08 14.85
CA ALA A 277 -3.43 -6.93 14.99
C ALA A 277 -3.83 -7.11 16.46
N ALA A 278 -2.88 -7.40 17.35
CA ALA A 278 -3.11 -7.59 18.77
C ALA A 278 -3.61 -6.30 19.45
N SER A 279 -3.05 -5.13 19.10
CA SER A 279 -3.48 -3.84 19.65
C SER A 279 -4.95 -3.55 19.33
N ARG A 280 -5.40 -3.95 18.16
CA ARG A 280 -6.78 -3.80 17.70
C ARG A 280 -7.73 -4.78 18.36
N ALA A 281 -7.29 -6.03 18.59
CA ALA A 281 -8.07 -7.02 19.33
C ALA A 281 -8.33 -6.56 20.76
N ALA A 282 -7.31 -6.03 21.43
CA ALA A 282 -7.45 -5.49 22.79
C ALA A 282 -8.39 -4.28 22.86
N ALA A 283 -8.31 -3.36 21.88
CA ALA A 283 -9.23 -2.21 21.81
C ALA A 283 -10.70 -2.63 21.60
N ARG A 284 -10.95 -3.69 20.82
CA ARG A 284 -12.30 -4.24 20.64
C ARG A 284 -12.83 -4.93 21.87
N ALA A 285 -11.99 -5.70 22.56
CA ALA A 285 -12.37 -6.36 23.80
C ALA A 285 -12.76 -5.30 24.86
N ALA A 286 -11.98 -4.23 24.96
CA ALA A 286 -12.29 -3.11 25.85
C ALA A 286 -13.60 -2.39 25.47
N ALA A 287 -13.85 -2.16 24.18
CA ALA A 287 -15.09 -1.54 23.70
C ALA A 287 -16.33 -2.41 24.01
N ARG A 288 -16.24 -3.72 23.81
CA ARG A 288 -17.34 -4.66 24.14
C ARG A 288 -17.60 -4.75 25.63
N ALA A 289 -16.55 -4.68 26.46
CA ALA A 289 -16.69 -4.68 27.91
C ALA A 289 -17.30 -3.38 28.44
N ALA A 290 -17.20 -2.29 27.70
CA ALA A 290 -17.76 -0.98 28.05
C ALA A 290 -19.22 -0.77 27.55
N GLU A 291 -19.81 -1.71 26.81
CA GLU A 291 -21.22 -1.63 26.39
C GLU A 291 -22.14 -1.80 27.63
N PRO A 292 -23.09 -0.87 27.87
CA PRO A 292 -24.07 -1.00 28.94
C PRO A 292 -24.95 -2.21 28.67
N GLY A 293 -24.86 -3.24 29.48
CA GLY A 293 -25.58 -4.50 29.31
C GLY A 293 -24.67 -5.75 29.25
N ALA A 294 -23.38 -5.62 28.96
CA ALA A 294 -22.44 -6.73 29.05
C ALA A 294 -22.29 -7.25 30.48
N ALA A 295 -22.35 -6.36 31.47
CA ALA A 295 -22.33 -6.69 32.89
C ALA A 295 -23.60 -7.43 33.38
N GLU A 296 -24.77 -7.07 32.86
CA GLU A 296 -26.05 -7.71 33.17
C GLU A 296 -26.15 -9.12 32.59
N LEU A 297 -25.67 -9.34 31.37
CA LEU A 297 -25.61 -10.65 30.72
C LEU A 297 -24.66 -11.62 31.41
N VAL A 298 -23.57 -11.12 31.99
CA VAL A 298 -22.62 -11.91 32.81
C VAL A 298 -23.23 -12.23 34.17
N ALA A 299 -23.94 -11.30 34.81
CA ALA A 299 -24.63 -11.52 36.07
C ALA A 299 -25.81 -12.52 35.95
N GLN A 300 -26.51 -12.54 34.81
CA GLN A 300 -27.60 -13.50 34.53
C GLN A 300 -27.08 -14.92 34.17
N ARG A 301 -25.81 -15.12 33.91
CA ARG A 301 -25.17 -16.41 33.62
C ARG A 301 -24.31 -16.95 34.75
N ALA A 302 -24.22 -16.24 35.85
CA ALA A 302 -23.61 -16.78 37.07
C ALA A 302 -24.63 -17.76 37.75
N PRO A 303 -24.21 -19.03 38.04
CA PRO A 303 -25.07 -20.03 38.60
C PRO A 303 -25.57 -19.70 39.99
#